data_d8c07e63323b2bae8062aa7e7ae32d32
#
_entry.id   d8c07e63323b2bae8062aa7e7ae32d32
#
_cell.length_a   1.000
_cell.length_b   1.000
_cell.length_c   1.000
_cell.angle_alpha   90.00
_cell.angle_beta   90.00
_cell.angle_gamma   90.00
#
_symmetry.space_group_name_H-M   'P 1'
#
loop_
_entity.id
_entity.type
_entity.pdbx_description
1 polymer ?
#
loop_
_entity_poly.entity_id
_entity_poly.type
_entity_poly.pdbx_seq_one_letter_code
_entity_poly.pdbx_strand_id
1 'polypeptide(L)'
;MLEIFLARGYQELRVEDQSLFDPYYDSMNDHWSANTSFLNLIGWRDSYPTYFKIAEGLLINITYLNTEGYPVAVPFVGNYTEEKIKKAMQILKEDFAGFDAQLIIMDVVPWMLPYYEASGIQFEIEDNRDYMDYTFTPEQFLAGMDTQDDRYRYNYFKRRFAYETEEITPFHREEIREFMEREWCGE
;
A
#
# COMPACT_ATOMS: atom_id res chain seq x y z
N MET A 1 5.64 -18.12 -12.60
CA MET A 1 4.70 -16.99 -12.62
C MET A 1 5.42 -15.64 -12.58
N LEU A 2 6.37 -15.45 -11.68
CA LEU A 2 7.21 -14.23 -11.59
C LEU A 2 7.95 -13.90 -12.90
N GLU A 3 8.47 -14.89 -13.60
CA GLU A 3 9.18 -14.73 -14.88
C GLU A 3 8.31 -14.03 -15.95
N ILE A 4 7.00 -14.18 -15.88
CA ILE A 4 6.08 -13.54 -16.83
C ILE A 4 6.04 -12.02 -16.62
N PHE A 5 6.00 -11.54 -15.38
CA PHE A 5 6.05 -10.10 -15.10
C PHE A 5 7.42 -9.51 -15.44
N LEU A 6 8.51 -10.20 -15.10
CA LEU A 6 9.85 -9.76 -15.47
C LEU A 6 10.01 -9.65 -16.99
N ALA A 7 9.48 -10.64 -17.75
CA ALA A 7 9.48 -10.59 -19.21
C ALA A 7 8.65 -9.44 -19.81
N ARG A 8 7.73 -8.87 -19.03
CA ARG A 8 6.88 -7.72 -19.40
C ARG A 8 7.39 -6.38 -18.87
N GLY A 9 8.63 -6.35 -18.37
CA GLY A 9 9.33 -5.15 -17.94
C GLY A 9 9.05 -4.73 -16.50
N TYR A 10 8.40 -5.58 -15.70
CA TYR A 10 8.30 -5.34 -14.26
C TYR A 10 9.64 -5.64 -13.58
N GLN A 11 9.87 -4.95 -12.47
CA GLN A 11 11.00 -5.14 -11.58
C GLN A 11 10.50 -5.47 -10.20
N GLU A 12 11.22 -6.29 -9.46
CA GLU A 12 10.94 -6.54 -8.06
C GLU A 12 11.20 -5.29 -7.24
N LEU A 13 10.25 -4.95 -6.35
CA LEU A 13 10.35 -3.78 -5.50
C LEU A 13 11.41 -3.99 -4.41
N ARG A 14 12.33 -3.03 -4.28
CA ARG A 14 13.41 -3.01 -3.29
C ARG A 14 13.39 -1.73 -2.47
N VAL A 15 14.02 -1.76 -1.30
CA VAL A 15 14.13 -0.58 -0.41
C VAL A 15 14.80 0.60 -1.12
N GLU A 16 15.77 0.32 -1.98
CA GLU A 16 16.55 1.32 -2.73
C GLU A 16 15.70 2.09 -3.76
N ASP A 17 14.53 1.55 -4.12
CA ASP A 17 13.64 2.17 -5.11
C ASP A 17 12.81 3.34 -4.53
N GLN A 18 12.89 3.61 -3.23
CA GLN A 18 12.10 4.68 -2.59
C GLN A 18 12.23 6.01 -3.32
N SER A 19 13.45 6.44 -3.60
CA SER A 19 13.69 7.73 -4.29
C SER A 19 13.11 7.80 -5.72
N LEU A 20 12.89 6.63 -6.35
CA LEU A 20 12.20 6.53 -7.63
C LEU A 20 10.68 6.69 -7.47
N PHE A 21 10.13 6.23 -6.36
CA PHE A 21 8.68 6.25 -6.06
C PHE A 21 8.20 7.61 -5.56
N ASP A 22 9.00 8.30 -4.73
CA ASP A 22 8.62 9.55 -4.06
C ASP A 22 7.99 10.59 -5.02
N PRO A 23 8.55 10.90 -6.23
CA PRO A 23 7.96 11.88 -7.12
C PRO A 23 6.56 11.51 -7.64
N TYR A 24 6.23 10.22 -7.70
CA TYR A 24 4.91 9.76 -8.13
C TYR A 24 3.88 9.94 -7.02
N TYR A 25 4.23 9.65 -5.76
CA TYR A 25 3.39 9.93 -4.61
C TYR A 25 3.15 11.43 -4.44
N ASP A 26 4.20 12.25 -4.58
CA ASP A 26 4.11 13.71 -4.48
C ASP A 26 3.21 14.32 -5.57
N SER A 27 3.05 13.62 -6.70
CA SER A 27 2.21 14.05 -7.82
C SER A 27 0.76 13.58 -7.74
N MET A 28 0.38 12.81 -6.73
CA MET A 28 -0.99 12.35 -6.54
C MET A 28 -1.93 13.54 -6.31
N ASN A 29 -3.14 13.46 -6.89
CA ASN A 29 -4.12 14.54 -6.82
C ASN A 29 -4.82 14.62 -5.46
N ASP A 30 -4.89 13.51 -4.73
CA ASP A 30 -5.62 13.37 -3.46
C ASP A 30 -5.01 12.21 -2.65
N HIS A 31 -5.63 11.88 -1.52
CA HIS A 31 -5.20 10.79 -0.65
C HIS A 31 -5.31 9.41 -1.34
N TRP A 32 -4.52 8.47 -0.87
CA TRP A 32 -4.51 7.06 -1.31
C TRP A 32 -4.62 6.13 -0.09
N SER A 33 -4.89 4.85 -0.34
CA SER A 33 -4.88 3.85 0.72
C SER A 33 -3.47 3.66 1.30
N ALA A 34 -3.37 3.47 2.62
CA ALA A 34 -2.12 3.15 3.29
C ALA A 34 -1.44 1.91 2.70
N ASN A 35 -2.23 0.92 2.23
CA ASN A 35 -1.75 -0.31 1.63
C ASN A 35 -0.94 -0.08 0.32
N THR A 36 -1.18 1.03 -0.36
CA THR A 36 -0.45 1.38 -1.59
C THR A 36 0.80 2.22 -1.34
N SER A 37 1.08 2.60 -0.08
CA SER A 37 2.30 3.35 0.25
C SER A 37 3.56 2.52 0.06
N PHE A 38 4.67 3.18 -0.31
CA PHE A 38 5.96 2.50 -0.48
C PHE A 38 6.36 1.71 0.76
N LEU A 39 6.20 2.31 1.95
CA LEU A 39 6.56 1.67 3.21
C LEU A 39 5.76 0.38 3.44
N ASN A 40 4.46 0.40 3.13
CA ASN A 40 3.62 -0.78 3.31
C ASN A 40 3.98 -1.87 2.29
N LEU A 41 4.16 -1.52 1.01
CA LEU A 41 4.57 -2.46 -0.04
C LEU A 41 5.90 -3.14 0.31
N ILE A 42 6.87 -2.40 0.83
CA ILE A 42 8.16 -2.95 1.27
C ILE A 42 8.04 -3.76 2.57
N GLY A 43 7.25 -3.29 3.51
CA GLY A 43 7.06 -3.96 4.80
C GLY A 43 6.47 -5.36 4.68
N TRP A 44 5.61 -5.56 3.69
CA TRP A 44 4.92 -6.83 3.45
C TRP A 44 5.54 -7.69 2.33
N ARG A 45 6.68 -7.27 1.74
CA ARG A 45 7.26 -7.91 0.55
C ARG A 45 7.55 -9.41 0.71
N ASP A 46 7.86 -9.88 1.91
CA ASP A 46 8.17 -11.29 2.15
C ASP A 46 6.91 -12.16 2.08
N SER A 47 5.76 -11.61 2.49
CA SER A 47 4.46 -12.28 2.39
C SER A 47 3.74 -11.97 1.08
N TYR A 48 3.91 -10.76 0.57
CA TYR A 48 3.25 -10.22 -0.62
C TYR A 48 4.28 -9.56 -1.56
N PRO A 49 5.08 -10.37 -2.27
CA PRO A 49 6.07 -9.85 -3.21
C PRO A 49 5.46 -8.88 -4.21
N THR A 50 6.01 -7.68 -4.28
CA THR A 50 5.51 -6.61 -5.15
C THR A 50 6.48 -6.36 -6.29
N TYR A 51 5.92 -6.20 -7.47
CA TYR A 51 6.61 -5.88 -8.71
C TYR A 51 6.04 -4.60 -9.29
N PHE A 52 6.88 -3.79 -9.89
CA PHE A 52 6.46 -2.53 -10.47
C PHE A 52 7.04 -2.30 -11.85
N LYS A 53 6.38 -1.48 -12.64
CA LYS A 53 6.94 -0.82 -13.82
C LYS A 53 6.43 0.61 -13.94
N ILE A 54 7.18 1.42 -14.67
CA ILE A 54 6.76 2.78 -15.01
C ILE A 54 6.23 2.79 -16.44
N ALA A 55 4.99 3.20 -16.62
CA ALA A 55 4.39 3.39 -17.92
C ALA A 55 3.42 4.56 -17.90
N GLU A 56 3.33 5.32 -18.99
CA GLU A 56 2.46 6.51 -19.15
C GLU A 56 2.67 7.58 -18.06
N GLY A 57 3.84 7.59 -17.41
CA GLY A 57 4.13 8.49 -16.29
C GLY A 57 3.40 8.11 -14.98
N LEU A 58 3.10 6.83 -14.83
CA LEU A 58 2.51 6.24 -13.64
C LEU A 58 3.33 5.04 -13.18
N LEU A 59 3.32 4.76 -11.88
CA LEU A 59 3.76 3.49 -11.33
C LEU A 59 2.62 2.48 -11.44
N ILE A 60 2.88 1.35 -12.05
CA ILE A 60 1.98 0.19 -12.14
C ILE A 60 2.55 -0.87 -11.21
N ASN A 61 1.88 -1.14 -10.10
CA ASN A 61 2.32 -2.08 -9.10
C ASN A 61 1.44 -3.34 -9.12
N ILE A 62 2.08 -4.50 -9.05
CA ILE A 62 1.44 -5.81 -8.95
C ILE A 62 2.00 -6.51 -7.73
N THR A 63 1.11 -6.97 -6.88
CA THR A 63 1.44 -7.73 -5.67
C THR A 63 0.98 -9.17 -5.84
N TYR A 64 1.82 -10.11 -5.48
CA TYR A 64 1.46 -11.51 -5.49
C TYR A 64 0.96 -11.94 -4.12
N LEU A 65 -0.26 -12.42 -4.07
CA LEU A 65 -0.87 -12.93 -2.85
C LEU A 65 -0.45 -14.40 -2.68
N ASN A 66 0.56 -14.64 -1.85
CA ASN A 66 1.14 -15.98 -1.66
C ASN A 66 0.11 -16.99 -1.12
N THR A 67 -0.78 -16.56 -0.25
CA THR A 67 -1.83 -17.42 0.33
C THR A 67 -2.89 -17.81 -0.67
N GLU A 68 -3.29 -16.91 -1.53
CA GLU A 68 -4.34 -17.09 -2.55
C GLU A 68 -3.78 -17.67 -3.85
N GLY A 69 -2.48 -17.48 -4.08
CA GLY A 69 -1.78 -18.04 -5.23
C GLY A 69 -1.99 -17.29 -6.55
N TYR A 70 -2.41 -16.02 -6.50
CA TYR A 70 -2.62 -15.20 -7.69
C TYR A 70 -2.11 -13.76 -7.53
N PRO A 71 -1.78 -13.07 -8.64
CA PRO A 71 -1.40 -11.67 -8.62
C PRO A 71 -2.63 -10.76 -8.57
N VAL A 72 -2.48 -9.62 -7.91
CA VAL A 72 -3.42 -8.51 -7.93
C VAL A 72 -2.69 -7.22 -8.28
N ALA A 73 -3.36 -6.29 -8.92
CA ALA A 73 -2.85 -4.94 -9.06
C ALA A 73 -3.28 -4.10 -7.86
N VAL A 74 -2.49 -3.10 -7.52
CA VAL A 74 -2.90 -2.00 -6.64
C VAL A 74 -3.08 -0.74 -7.49
N PRO A 75 -3.76 0.31 -7.00
CA PRO A 75 -3.99 1.52 -7.76
C PRO A 75 -2.70 2.10 -8.32
N PHE A 76 -2.78 2.67 -9.51
CA PHE A 76 -1.65 3.37 -10.10
C PHE A 76 -1.22 4.54 -9.21
N VAL A 77 0.08 4.81 -9.15
CA VAL A 77 0.61 5.94 -8.39
C VAL A 77 1.16 6.99 -9.36
N GLY A 78 0.71 8.23 -9.18
CA GLY A 78 1.14 9.36 -10.00
C GLY A 78 0.01 10.32 -10.32
N ASN A 79 0.27 11.28 -11.20
CA ASN A 79 -0.71 12.28 -11.58
C ASN A 79 -1.77 11.67 -12.53
N TYR A 80 -2.99 11.53 -12.05
CA TYR A 80 -4.13 10.94 -12.76
C TYR A 80 -4.67 11.90 -13.84
N THR A 81 -4.77 11.38 -15.06
CA THR A 81 -5.61 11.93 -16.13
C THR A 81 -6.33 10.76 -16.81
N GLU A 82 -7.50 11.01 -17.38
CA GLU A 82 -8.28 9.97 -18.08
C GLU A 82 -7.44 9.25 -19.15
N GLU A 83 -6.66 10.01 -19.93
CA GLU A 83 -5.83 9.45 -20.99
C GLU A 83 -4.74 8.52 -20.43
N LYS A 84 -4.04 8.93 -19.38
CA LYS A 84 -2.98 8.13 -18.75
C LYS A 84 -3.56 6.85 -18.15
N ILE A 85 -4.64 6.97 -17.38
CA ILE A 85 -5.28 5.81 -16.75
C ILE A 85 -5.81 4.84 -17.80
N LYS A 86 -6.46 5.36 -18.88
CA LYS A 86 -6.92 4.51 -19.97
C LYS A 86 -5.79 3.69 -20.61
N LYS A 87 -4.64 4.32 -20.89
CA LYS A 87 -3.49 3.62 -21.46
C LYS A 87 -2.86 2.64 -20.46
N ALA A 88 -2.69 3.05 -19.20
CA ALA A 88 -2.14 2.19 -18.15
C ALA A 88 -3.04 0.97 -17.90
N MET A 89 -4.35 1.15 -17.94
CA MET A 89 -5.32 0.05 -17.82
C MET A 89 -5.25 -0.92 -18.99
N GLN A 90 -5.04 -0.42 -20.21
CA GLN A 90 -4.84 -1.28 -21.38
C GLN A 90 -3.55 -2.12 -21.24
N ILE A 91 -2.45 -1.49 -20.81
CA ILE A 91 -1.19 -2.18 -20.51
C ILE A 91 -1.39 -3.26 -19.44
N LEU A 92 -2.04 -2.90 -18.32
CA LEU A 92 -2.30 -3.83 -17.22
C LEU A 92 -3.15 -5.02 -17.68
N LYS A 93 -4.19 -4.78 -18.49
CA LYS A 93 -5.03 -5.83 -19.06
C LYS A 93 -4.22 -6.79 -19.97
N GLU A 94 -3.33 -6.25 -20.80
CA GLU A 94 -2.44 -7.04 -21.66
C GLU A 94 -1.44 -7.84 -20.82
N ASP A 95 -0.93 -7.27 -19.75
CA ASP A 95 -0.02 -7.95 -18.83
C ASP A 95 -0.70 -9.11 -18.09
N PHE A 96 -1.97 -8.99 -17.79
CA PHE A 96 -2.76 -10.06 -17.15
C PHE A 96 -3.32 -11.09 -18.15
N ALA A 97 -3.35 -10.81 -19.46
CA ALA A 97 -3.90 -11.70 -20.49
C ALA A 97 -3.14 -13.02 -20.69
N GLY A 98 -2.22 -13.39 -19.87
CA GLY A 98 -1.52 -14.69 -19.93
C GLY A 98 -1.67 -15.48 -18.64
N PHE A 99 -2.40 -14.93 -17.68
CA PHE A 99 -2.71 -15.61 -16.43
C PHE A 99 -4.10 -16.23 -16.51
N ASP A 100 -4.22 -17.41 -15.95
CA ASP A 100 -5.52 -18.04 -15.67
C ASP A 100 -6.09 -17.43 -14.37
N ALA A 101 -6.12 -16.09 -14.32
CA ALA A 101 -6.58 -15.33 -13.17
C ALA A 101 -7.32 -14.08 -13.64
N GLN A 102 -8.34 -13.70 -12.91
CA GLN A 102 -9.05 -12.45 -13.10
C GLN A 102 -8.15 -11.26 -12.75
N LEU A 103 -8.20 -10.19 -13.56
CA LEU A 103 -7.57 -8.93 -13.17
C LEU A 103 -8.35 -8.30 -12.01
N ILE A 104 -7.75 -8.24 -10.86
CA ILE A 104 -8.27 -7.59 -9.66
C ILE A 104 -7.40 -6.37 -9.37
N ILE A 105 -8.03 -5.23 -9.09
CA ILE A 105 -7.37 -4.04 -8.58
C ILE A 105 -7.90 -3.80 -7.17
N MET A 106 -7.05 -3.96 -6.17
CA MET A 106 -7.40 -3.79 -4.75
C MET A 106 -7.16 -2.35 -4.30
N ASP A 107 -7.77 -1.96 -3.17
CA ASP A 107 -7.50 -0.68 -2.47
C ASP A 107 -7.79 0.59 -3.30
N VAL A 108 -8.71 0.51 -4.24
CA VAL A 108 -9.14 1.66 -5.03
C VAL A 108 -9.96 2.61 -4.15
N VAL A 109 -9.47 3.83 -3.93
CA VAL A 109 -10.21 4.84 -3.16
C VAL A 109 -11.24 5.57 -4.05
N PRO A 110 -12.35 6.09 -3.48
CA PRO A 110 -13.49 6.57 -4.25
C PRO A 110 -13.17 7.61 -5.35
N TRP A 111 -12.23 8.52 -5.12
CA TRP A 111 -11.90 9.54 -6.12
C TRP A 111 -11.21 8.99 -7.38
N MET A 112 -10.63 7.79 -7.30
CA MET A 112 -9.98 7.13 -8.43
C MET A 112 -10.99 6.46 -9.37
N LEU A 113 -12.16 6.04 -8.86
CA LEU A 113 -13.15 5.27 -9.61
C LEU A 113 -13.55 5.91 -10.95
N PRO A 114 -13.85 7.24 -11.03
CA PRO A 114 -14.22 7.86 -12.31
C PRO A 114 -13.16 7.70 -13.39
N TYR A 115 -11.88 7.70 -13.02
CA TYR A 115 -10.79 7.51 -13.98
C TYR A 115 -10.71 6.07 -14.49
N TYR A 116 -10.95 5.09 -13.62
CA TYR A 116 -10.99 3.67 -14.02
C TYR A 116 -12.21 3.39 -14.91
N GLU A 117 -13.38 3.93 -14.58
CA GLU A 117 -14.59 3.83 -15.38
C GLU A 117 -14.40 4.47 -16.77
N ALA A 118 -13.75 5.64 -16.84
CA ALA A 118 -13.42 6.33 -18.11
C ALA A 118 -12.46 5.52 -19.01
N SER A 119 -11.78 4.50 -18.47
CA SER A 119 -10.93 3.60 -19.27
C SER A 119 -11.70 2.82 -20.34
N GLY A 120 -13.02 2.66 -20.16
CA GLY A 120 -13.89 1.87 -21.02
C GLY A 120 -13.83 0.36 -20.75
N ILE A 121 -13.13 -0.06 -19.72
CA ILE A 121 -13.12 -1.44 -19.22
C ILE A 121 -14.30 -1.59 -18.25
N GLN A 122 -15.07 -2.66 -18.39
CA GLN A 122 -16.15 -2.97 -17.45
C GLN A 122 -15.56 -3.61 -16.20
N PHE A 123 -15.96 -3.13 -15.05
CA PHE A 123 -15.58 -3.62 -13.72
C PHE A 123 -16.81 -4.04 -12.94
N GLU A 124 -16.61 -5.02 -12.10
CA GLU A 124 -17.44 -5.27 -10.93
C GLU A 124 -16.74 -4.57 -9.75
N ILE A 125 -17.47 -3.75 -9.01
CA ILE A 125 -16.95 -3.02 -7.86
C ILE A 125 -17.49 -3.69 -6.61
N GLU A 126 -16.60 -4.11 -5.73
CA GLU A 126 -16.92 -4.71 -4.46
C GLU A 126 -16.37 -3.87 -3.31
N ASP A 127 -17.26 -3.43 -2.41
CA ASP A 127 -16.87 -2.78 -1.15
C ASP A 127 -16.49 -3.83 -0.11
N ASN A 128 -15.24 -3.80 0.33
CA ASN A 128 -14.80 -4.70 1.38
C ASN A 128 -14.39 -3.91 2.63
N ARG A 129 -15.25 -3.94 3.64
CA ARG A 129 -15.07 -3.21 4.89
C ARG A 129 -13.79 -3.62 5.65
N ASP A 130 -13.37 -4.86 5.53
CA ASP A 130 -12.22 -5.38 6.27
C ASP A 130 -10.89 -4.81 5.76
N TYR A 131 -10.90 -4.22 4.56
CA TYR A 131 -9.75 -3.55 3.94
C TYR A 131 -9.82 -2.01 3.99
N MET A 132 -10.80 -1.43 4.69
CA MET A 132 -10.92 0.02 4.81
C MET A 132 -9.92 0.59 5.81
N ASP A 133 -9.24 1.67 5.43
CA ASP A 133 -8.35 2.41 6.32
C ASP A 133 -9.14 3.10 7.45
N TYR A 134 -8.60 3.07 8.65
CA TYR A 134 -9.09 3.88 9.76
C TYR A 134 -8.53 5.30 9.60
N THR A 135 -9.41 6.26 9.40
CA THR A 135 -9.03 7.67 9.26
C THR A 135 -9.52 8.50 10.44
N PHE A 136 -8.65 9.40 10.93
CA PHE A 136 -8.97 10.32 12.00
C PHE A 136 -8.57 11.73 11.58
N THR A 137 -9.38 12.73 11.92
CA THR A 137 -8.93 14.11 11.82
C THR A 137 -7.89 14.40 12.90
N PRO A 138 -7.00 15.40 12.70
CA PRO A 138 -6.06 15.81 13.76
C PRO A 138 -6.75 16.10 15.09
N GLU A 139 -7.92 16.72 15.06
CA GLU A 139 -8.72 17.03 16.26
C GLU A 139 -9.22 15.76 16.95
N GLN A 140 -9.72 14.78 16.18
CA GLN A 140 -10.14 13.47 16.72
C GLN A 140 -8.96 12.73 17.33
N PHE A 141 -7.81 12.74 16.66
CA PHE A 141 -6.59 12.10 17.16
C PHE A 141 -6.08 12.78 18.45
N LEU A 142 -6.06 14.13 18.49
CA LEU A 142 -5.62 14.89 19.66
C LEU A 142 -6.62 14.84 20.82
N ALA A 143 -7.92 14.76 20.53
CA ALA A 143 -8.93 14.57 21.57
C ALA A 143 -8.76 13.25 22.31
N GLY A 144 -8.10 12.27 21.63
CA GLY A 144 -7.79 10.96 22.21
C GLY A 144 -9.04 10.26 22.74
N MET A 145 -8.89 9.13 23.19
CA MET A 145 -9.73 8.23 23.97
C MET A 145 -11.18 8.66 24.25
N ASP A 146 -12.01 8.73 23.22
CA ASP A 146 -13.44 9.07 23.37
C ASP A 146 -14.26 7.92 23.97
N THR A 147 -13.78 6.68 23.80
CA THR A 147 -14.48 5.52 24.34
C THR A 147 -14.06 5.20 25.77
N GLN A 148 -14.95 4.53 26.51
CA GLN A 148 -14.62 4.02 27.84
C GLN A 148 -13.51 2.99 27.81
N ASP A 149 -13.47 2.17 26.77
CA ASP A 149 -12.45 1.13 26.55
C ASP A 149 -11.06 1.71 26.33
N ASP A 150 -10.94 2.76 25.52
CA ASP A 150 -9.67 3.42 25.26
C ASP A 150 -9.10 4.05 26.53
N ARG A 151 -9.96 4.74 27.29
CA ARG A 151 -9.59 5.31 28.60
C ARG A 151 -9.17 4.23 29.58
N TYR A 152 -9.87 3.08 29.58
CA TYR A 152 -9.51 1.96 30.44
C TYR A 152 -8.13 1.39 30.08
N ARG A 153 -7.86 1.13 28.81
CA ARG A 153 -6.57 0.57 28.31
C ARG A 153 -5.42 1.52 28.62
N TYR A 154 -5.57 2.81 28.35
CA TYR A 154 -4.57 3.82 28.67
C TYR A 154 -4.27 3.91 30.16
N ASN A 155 -5.30 3.99 31.01
CA ASN A 155 -5.13 4.05 32.45
C ASN A 155 -4.56 2.76 33.02
N TYR A 156 -4.91 1.59 32.46
CA TYR A 156 -4.33 0.31 32.80
C TYR A 156 -2.82 0.31 32.52
N PHE A 157 -2.42 0.73 31.33
CA PHE A 157 -1.00 0.83 30.96
C PHE A 157 -0.24 1.76 31.90
N LYS A 158 -0.74 3.00 32.11
CA LYS A 158 -0.09 4.00 32.99
C LYS A 158 0.10 3.54 34.43
N ARG A 159 -0.79 2.72 34.95
CA ARG A 159 -0.69 2.22 36.33
C ARG A 159 0.28 1.05 36.47
N ARG A 160 0.52 0.32 35.40
CA ARG A 160 1.25 -0.95 35.44
C ARG A 160 2.68 -0.82 34.96
N PHE A 161 2.93 0.11 34.08
CA PHE A 161 4.25 0.28 33.47
C PHE A 161 4.81 1.67 33.74
N ALA A 162 6.07 1.71 34.20
CA ALA A 162 6.86 2.93 34.15
C ALA A 162 7.38 3.09 32.70
N TYR A 163 7.15 4.23 32.11
CA TYR A 163 7.60 4.51 30.74
C TYR A 163 8.00 5.97 30.60
N GLU A 164 8.90 6.21 29.67
CA GLU A 164 9.27 7.53 29.19
C GLU A 164 8.98 7.62 27.69
N THR A 165 8.76 8.80 27.19
CA THR A 165 8.58 9.04 25.75
C THR A 165 9.60 10.04 25.29
N GLU A 166 10.26 9.72 24.19
CA GLU A 166 11.23 10.59 23.57
C GLU A 166 11.09 10.58 22.04
N GLU A 167 11.61 11.60 21.40
CA GLU A 167 11.61 11.69 19.94
C GLU A 167 12.62 10.69 19.36
N ILE A 168 12.19 9.92 18.36
CA ILE A 168 13.07 8.99 17.64
C ILE A 168 14.10 9.79 16.84
N THR A 169 15.35 9.55 17.11
CA THR A 169 16.50 10.15 16.41
C THR A 169 17.36 9.04 15.79
N PRO A 170 18.32 9.38 14.90
CA PRO A 170 19.25 8.39 14.37
C PRO A 170 20.07 7.61 15.43
N PHE A 171 20.19 8.16 16.64
CA PHE A 171 20.88 7.47 17.75
C PHE A 171 20.13 6.24 18.26
N HIS A 172 18.80 6.18 18.09
CA HIS A 172 17.98 5.05 18.52
C HIS A 172 17.96 3.89 17.53
N ARG A 173 18.66 4.02 16.37
CA ARG A 173 18.60 3.04 15.27
C ARG A 173 18.91 1.61 15.75
N GLU A 174 19.98 1.44 16.52
CA GLU A 174 20.40 0.10 16.99
C GLU A 174 19.42 -0.48 18.00
N GLU A 175 18.93 0.32 18.93
CA GLU A 175 17.93 -0.09 19.91
C GLU A 175 16.62 -0.52 19.23
N ILE A 176 16.17 0.26 18.26
CA ILE A 176 14.96 -0.06 17.46
C ILE A 176 15.20 -1.35 16.68
N ARG A 177 16.36 -1.53 16.05
CA ARG A 177 16.69 -2.73 15.30
C ARG A 177 16.69 -3.96 16.22
N GLU A 178 17.35 -3.90 17.37
CA GLU A 178 17.37 -5.00 18.35
C GLU A 178 15.96 -5.33 18.85
N PHE A 179 15.12 -4.30 19.09
CA PHE A 179 13.74 -4.51 19.46
C PHE A 179 12.96 -5.25 18.37
N MET A 180 13.07 -4.80 17.11
CA MET A 180 12.39 -5.42 15.97
C MET A 180 12.86 -6.86 15.75
N GLU A 181 14.17 -7.13 15.81
CA GLU A 181 14.72 -8.49 15.66
C GLU A 181 14.22 -9.44 16.75
N ARG A 182 14.10 -8.95 17.98
CA ARG A 182 13.65 -9.76 19.12
C ARG A 182 12.16 -10.05 19.11
N GLU A 183 11.34 -9.05 18.77
CA GLU A 183 9.88 -9.12 18.94
C GLU A 183 9.12 -9.52 17.66
N TRP A 184 9.72 -9.31 16.48
CA TRP A 184 9.06 -9.51 15.20
C TRP A 184 9.76 -10.54 14.29
N CYS A 185 11.06 -10.70 14.41
CA CYS A 185 11.83 -11.62 13.58
C CYS A 185 12.26 -12.88 14.33
N GLY A 186 11.85 -13.04 15.57
CA GLY A 186 12.33 -14.04 16.52
C GLY A 186 11.55 -15.36 16.56
N GLU A 187 10.83 -15.75 15.48
CA GLU A 187 10.28 -17.11 15.33
C GLU A 187 10.73 -17.79 14.05
#